data_69e5719907125685bcf4aeaebdee2efd
#
_entry.id   69e5719907125685bcf4aeaebdee2efd
#
_cell.length_a   1.000
_cell.length_b   1.000
_cell.length_c   1.000
_cell.angle_alpha   90.00
_cell.angle_beta   90.00
_cell.angle_gamma   90.00
#
_symmetry.space_group_name_H-M   'P 1'
#
loop_
_entity.id
_entity.type
_entity.pdbx_description
1 polymer ?
#
loop_
_entity_poly.entity_id
_entity_poly.type
_entity_poly.pdbx_seq_one_letter_code
_entity_poly.pdbx_strand_id
1 'polypeptide(L)'
;SRRVASLGFGNALLVRALIRKLASGPEILIIATPEAPTAVDKAQIVMKILYIEFCIRISLKYNMIIWLASYPKSGNTWLRMFLKSYFQKSDTEFKLQDTITDDFQSKGFPSLSILKHLNIDYFKFSEVVKNWELMQDFINLNNKTNFVKTHNSMCTIGPYKFTSSRNTLGGIYLIRDPRDVLVSYSHHVGLDYQTTLEHMSSSDNYESTTTHKMTLLGSWADHYNSWKNYKSSKILIIKYEDMVLDTFNTFLKILKYLSEIDDAIIDENKIKRSLKQTAFGRLQKMEKKQGFIEKGKSELFFRKGKTGAWKNELSVDLSKKIEKKFNKEMVELGYL
;
A
#
# COMPACT_ATOMS: atom_id res chain seq x y z
N SER A 1 -33.63 11.06 -20.06
CA SER A 1 -32.48 10.14 -20.00
C SER A 1 -31.19 10.68 -20.63
N ARG A 2 -30.89 11.98 -20.59
CA ARG A 2 -29.60 12.54 -21.10
C ARG A 2 -29.24 13.84 -20.36
N ARG A 3 -29.06 13.82 -19.03
CA ARG A 3 -28.56 14.99 -18.27
C ARG A 3 -27.76 14.62 -16.99
N VAL A 4 -26.97 13.57 -17.00
CA VAL A 4 -26.07 13.22 -15.84
C VAL A 4 -24.58 13.25 -16.21
N ALA A 5 -24.22 13.59 -17.43
CA ALA A 5 -22.86 13.42 -17.95
C ALA A 5 -21.99 14.70 -17.96
N SER A 6 -22.27 15.74 -17.16
CA SER A 6 -21.43 16.95 -17.15
C SER A 6 -21.26 17.61 -15.77
N LEU A 7 -21.08 16.83 -14.71
CA LEU A 7 -20.65 17.38 -13.43
C LEU A 7 -19.13 17.29 -13.34
N GLY A 8 -18.46 18.38 -13.71
CA GLY A 8 -17.01 18.49 -13.67
C GLY A 8 -16.44 18.46 -12.25
N PHE A 9 -15.12 18.30 -12.15
CA PHE A 9 -14.30 18.10 -10.93
C PHE A 9 -14.60 19.03 -9.73
N GLY A 10 -15.15 20.22 -9.94
CA GLY A 10 -15.52 21.14 -8.86
C GLY A 10 -16.68 20.66 -7.96
N ASN A 11 -17.56 19.80 -8.48
CA ASN A 11 -18.75 19.36 -7.76
C ASN A 11 -18.48 18.16 -6.82
N ALA A 12 -17.44 17.36 -7.04
CA ALA A 12 -17.09 16.26 -6.14
C ALA A 12 -16.61 16.77 -4.79
N LEU A 13 -15.89 17.88 -4.75
CA LEU A 13 -15.47 18.53 -3.50
C LEU A 13 -16.67 19.14 -2.74
N LEU A 14 -17.59 19.76 -3.46
CA LEU A 14 -18.82 20.32 -2.89
C LEU A 14 -19.74 19.22 -2.32
N VAL A 15 -19.90 18.12 -3.04
CA VAL A 15 -20.68 16.95 -2.58
C VAL A 15 -20.03 16.31 -1.34
N ARG A 16 -18.70 16.18 -1.30
CA ARG A 16 -17.99 15.68 -0.11
C ARG A 16 -18.05 16.65 1.08
N ALA A 17 -17.99 17.96 0.84
CA ALA A 17 -18.20 18.96 1.89
C ALA A 17 -19.63 18.92 2.45
N LEU A 18 -20.63 18.71 1.58
CA LEU A 18 -22.03 18.53 1.97
C LEU A 18 -22.23 17.22 2.76
N ILE A 19 -21.61 16.12 2.34
CA ILE A 19 -21.64 14.84 3.04
C ILE A 19 -20.96 14.94 4.41
N ARG A 20 -19.83 15.67 4.54
CA ARG A 20 -19.20 15.95 5.85
C ARG A 20 -20.13 16.72 6.79
N LYS A 21 -20.84 17.68 6.25
CA LYS A 21 -21.80 18.50 7.05
C LYS A 21 -23.03 17.68 7.45
N LEU A 22 -23.46 16.72 6.65
CA LEU A 22 -24.57 15.79 6.95
C LEU A 22 -24.16 14.69 7.93
N ALA A 23 -22.89 14.26 7.92
CA ALA A 23 -22.38 13.22 8.82
C ALA A 23 -21.96 13.73 10.20
N SER A 24 -21.82 15.04 10.40
CA SER A 24 -21.31 15.65 11.62
C SER A 24 -22.35 16.31 12.54
N GLY A 25 -23.65 16.23 12.21
CA GLY A 25 -24.65 16.85 13.08
C GLY A 25 -26.10 16.46 12.76
N PRO A 26 -27.01 16.52 13.75
CA PRO A 26 -28.40 16.08 13.62
C PRO A 26 -29.35 17.16 13.09
N GLU A 27 -28.89 18.08 12.25
CA GLU A 27 -29.77 19.05 11.60
C GLU A 27 -29.93 18.73 10.10
N ILE A 28 -30.84 17.79 9.82
CA ILE A 28 -31.45 17.72 8.48
C ILE A 28 -32.38 18.94 8.37
N LEU A 29 -31.99 19.90 7.55
CA LEU A 29 -32.87 21.02 7.20
C LEU A 29 -34.11 20.46 6.47
N ILE A 30 -35.14 20.13 7.22
CA ILE A 30 -36.46 19.81 6.67
C ILE A 30 -37.02 21.15 6.21
N ILE A 31 -37.02 21.40 4.91
CA ILE A 31 -37.82 22.48 4.32
C ILE A 31 -39.28 22.09 4.63
N ALA A 32 -39.84 22.72 5.64
CA ALA A 32 -41.19 22.46 6.11
C ALA A 32 -42.18 22.79 5.03
N THR A 33 -42.87 21.78 4.51
CA THR A 33 -44.18 21.95 3.88
C THR A 33 -45.23 22.09 4.98
N PRO A 34 -46.30 22.86 4.79
CA PRO A 34 -47.29 23.17 5.84
C PRO A 34 -48.07 21.97 6.40
N GLU A 35 -47.95 20.80 5.81
CA GLU A 35 -48.61 19.58 6.24
C GLU A 35 -47.60 18.51 6.73
N ALA A 36 -47.91 17.84 7.85
CA ALA A 36 -47.07 16.76 8.37
C ALA A 36 -46.96 15.62 7.35
N PRO A 37 -45.75 15.12 7.02
CA PRO A 37 -45.56 14.10 6.01
C PRO A 37 -46.33 12.83 6.37
N THR A 38 -47.05 12.25 5.42
CA THR A 38 -47.78 11.00 5.58
C THR A 38 -46.82 9.83 5.83
N ALA A 39 -47.34 8.69 6.28
CA ALA A 39 -46.53 7.48 6.46
C ALA A 39 -45.89 7.02 5.13
N VAL A 40 -46.53 7.27 3.99
CA VAL A 40 -46.02 6.98 2.65
C VAL A 40 -44.86 7.89 2.29
N ASP A 41 -44.97 9.20 2.60
CA ASP A 41 -43.87 10.15 2.36
C ASP A 41 -42.64 9.82 3.20
N LYS A 42 -42.84 9.46 4.46
CA LYS A 42 -41.75 9.02 5.34
C LYS A 42 -41.06 7.77 4.80
N ALA A 43 -41.82 6.78 4.34
CA ALA A 43 -41.27 5.56 3.73
C ALA A 43 -40.47 5.88 2.44
N GLN A 44 -40.99 6.78 1.58
CA GLN A 44 -40.27 7.21 0.36
C GLN A 44 -38.99 7.97 0.70
N ILE A 45 -38.98 8.81 1.72
CA ILE A 45 -37.76 9.52 2.17
C ILE A 45 -36.74 8.52 2.69
N VAL A 46 -37.15 7.56 3.51
CA VAL A 46 -36.26 6.50 4.01
C VAL A 46 -35.67 5.67 2.87
N MET A 47 -36.49 5.26 1.91
CA MET A 47 -36.02 4.52 0.72
C MET A 47 -35.04 5.35 -0.13
N LYS A 48 -35.27 6.65 -0.31
CA LYS A 48 -34.32 7.53 -1.00
C LYS A 48 -33.02 7.68 -0.24
N ILE A 49 -33.07 7.80 1.06
CA ILE A 49 -31.86 7.86 1.92
C ILE A 49 -31.07 6.55 1.81
N LEU A 50 -31.74 5.40 1.95
CA LEU A 50 -31.10 4.08 1.80
C LEU A 50 -30.54 3.86 0.40
N TYR A 51 -31.21 4.33 -0.65
CA TYR A 51 -30.73 4.27 -2.03
C TYR A 51 -29.51 5.17 -2.23
N ILE A 52 -29.52 6.37 -1.67
CA ILE A 52 -28.37 7.30 -1.69
C ILE A 52 -27.20 6.71 -0.92
N GLU A 53 -27.43 6.16 0.28
CA GLU A 53 -26.39 5.46 1.06
C GLU A 53 -25.85 4.24 0.33
N PHE A 54 -26.70 3.46 -0.33
CA PHE A 54 -26.30 2.33 -1.16
C PHE A 54 -25.46 2.78 -2.37
N CYS A 55 -25.89 3.82 -3.08
CA CYS A 55 -25.13 4.41 -4.20
C CYS A 55 -23.78 5.01 -3.73
N ILE A 56 -23.77 5.67 -2.56
CA ILE A 56 -22.56 6.18 -1.93
C ILE A 56 -21.63 5.03 -1.53
N ARG A 57 -22.14 3.96 -0.92
CA ARG A 57 -21.34 2.79 -0.53
C ARG A 57 -20.75 2.07 -1.75
N ILE A 58 -21.52 1.92 -2.85
CA ILE A 58 -21.00 1.36 -4.11
C ILE A 58 -19.93 2.29 -4.70
N SER A 59 -20.21 3.59 -4.79
CA SER A 59 -19.26 4.58 -5.29
C SER A 59 -17.98 4.64 -4.43
N LEU A 60 -18.11 4.54 -3.11
CA LEU A 60 -16.97 4.51 -2.18
C LEU A 60 -16.17 3.20 -2.27
N LYS A 61 -16.81 2.05 -2.58
CA LYS A 61 -16.11 0.77 -2.73
C LYS A 61 -15.06 0.81 -3.84
N TYR A 62 -15.30 1.58 -4.91
CA TYR A 62 -14.40 1.69 -6.06
C TYR A 62 -13.37 2.83 -5.97
N ASN A 63 -13.34 3.57 -4.85
CA ASN A 63 -12.49 4.76 -4.68
C ASN A 63 -11.57 4.64 -3.48
N MET A 64 -11.04 3.45 -3.20
CA MET A 64 -10.28 3.19 -1.99
C MET A 64 -8.90 2.63 -2.30
N ILE A 65 -8.03 2.70 -1.32
CA ILE A 65 -6.65 2.23 -1.42
C ILE A 65 -6.57 0.74 -1.05
N ILE A 66 -5.88 -0.03 -1.88
CA ILE A 66 -5.29 -1.31 -1.54
C ILE A 66 -3.80 -1.08 -1.29
N TRP A 67 -3.38 -1.22 -0.05
CA TRP A 67 -1.99 -1.03 0.33
C TRP A 67 -1.10 -2.17 -0.15
N LEU A 68 0.00 -1.83 -0.81
CA LEU A 68 1.11 -2.74 -1.08
C LEU A 68 2.20 -2.41 -0.08
N ALA A 69 2.11 -3.03 1.09
CA ALA A 69 2.90 -2.67 2.25
C ALA A 69 4.02 -3.67 2.54
N SER A 70 5.12 -3.20 3.06
CA SER A 70 6.23 -4.05 3.51
C SER A 70 7.25 -3.24 4.31
N TYR A 71 8.01 -3.91 5.17
CA TYR A 71 9.31 -3.38 5.54
C TYR A 71 10.21 -3.29 4.28
N PRO A 72 11.15 -2.32 4.18
CA PRO A 72 12.05 -2.24 3.04
C PRO A 72 12.71 -3.58 2.70
N LYS A 73 12.94 -3.85 1.40
CA LYS A 73 13.64 -5.06 0.89
C LYS A 73 12.92 -6.40 1.09
N SER A 74 11.62 -6.40 1.37
CA SER A 74 10.80 -7.61 1.54
C SER A 74 10.06 -8.06 0.26
N GLY A 75 10.43 -7.58 -0.94
CA GLY A 75 9.86 -8.04 -2.22
C GLY A 75 8.76 -7.16 -2.82
N ASN A 76 8.45 -6.01 -2.22
CA ASN A 76 7.40 -5.09 -2.67
C ASN A 76 7.49 -4.74 -4.17
N THR A 77 8.68 -4.49 -4.68
CA THR A 77 8.91 -4.17 -6.10
C THR A 77 8.50 -5.33 -7.01
N TRP A 78 8.79 -6.58 -6.64
CA TRP A 78 8.37 -7.74 -7.44
C TRP A 78 6.85 -7.90 -7.47
N LEU A 79 6.17 -7.75 -6.32
CA LEU A 79 4.71 -7.75 -6.26
C LEU A 79 4.11 -6.67 -7.18
N ARG A 80 4.61 -5.44 -7.11
CA ARG A 80 4.12 -4.32 -7.95
C ARG A 80 4.31 -4.59 -9.43
N MET A 81 5.47 -5.11 -9.82
CA MET A 81 5.75 -5.49 -11.22
C MET A 81 4.82 -6.58 -11.71
N PHE A 82 4.57 -7.61 -10.89
CA PHE A 82 3.61 -8.65 -11.23
C PHE A 82 2.21 -8.08 -11.43
N LEU A 83 1.69 -7.31 -10.46
CA LEU A 83 0.36 -6.70 -10.56
C LEU A 83 0.24 -5.79 -11.78
N LYS A 84 1.27 -4.98 -12.06
CA LYS A 84 1.31 -4.14 -13.26
C LYS A 84 1.21 -4.99 -14.52
N SER A 85 2.05 -6.03 -14.64
CA SER A 85 2.02 -6.96 -15.78
C SER A 85 0.67 -7.68 -15.91
N TYR A 86 0.05 -8.06 -14.78
CA TYR A 86 -1.21 -8.79 -14.76
C TYR A 86 -2.39 -7.95 -15.22
N PHE A 87 -2.50 -6.71 -14.72
CA PHE A 87 -3.61 -5.80 -15.06
C PHE A 87 -3.38 -5.03 -16.38
N GLN A 88 -2.18 -5.10 -16.95
CA GLN A 88 -1.87 -4.50 -18.23
C GLN A 88 -2.61 -5.21 -19.39
N LYS A 89 -2.97 -4.46 -20.43
CA LYS A 89 -3.55 -5.04 -21.66
C LYS A 89 -2.58 -6.04 -22.29
N SER A 90 -3.12 -7.13 -22.88
CA SER A 90 -2.34 -8.30 -23.31
C SER A 90 -1.23 -8.00 -24.31
N ASP A 91 -1.39 -6.96 -25.13
CA ASP A 91 -0.51 -6.68 -26.28
C ASP A 91 0.61 -5.67 -25.94
N THR A 92 0.71 -5.22 -24.68
CA THR A 92 1.76 -4.31 -24.28
C THR A 92 2.95 -5.04 -23.70
N GLU A 93 4.16 -4.73 -24.21
CA GLU A 93 5.40 -5.26 -23.64
C GLU A 93 5.62 -4.65 -22.23
N PHE A 94 5.94 -5.51 -21.26
CA PHE A 94 6.29 -5.06 -19.91
C PHE A 94 7.65 -4.36 -19.92
N LYS A 95 7.69 -3.11 -19.46
CA LYS A 95 8.91 -2.30 -19.29
C LYS A 95 9.18 -2.04 -17.83
N LEU A 96 10.45 -2.11 -17.43
CA LEU A 96 10.86 -1.94 -16.03
C LEU A 96 10.51 -0.53 -15.50
N GLN A 97 10.63 0.50 -16.34
CA GLN A 97 10.31 1.89 -15.99
C GLN A 97 8.81 2.17 -15.88
N ASP A 98 7.94 1.39 -16.53
CA ASP A 98 6.49 1.62 -16.49
C ASP A 98 5.92 1.46 -15.07
N THR A 99 6.63 0.74 -14.18
CA THR A 99 6.26 0.64 -12.76
C THR A 99 6.45 1.93 -11.98
N ILE A 100 7.08 2.94 -12.58
CA ILE A 100 7.47 4.19 -11.92
C ILE A 100 6.67 5.40 -12.45
N THR A 101 6.12 5.27 -13.66
CA THR A 101 5.50 6.39 -14.40
C THR A 101 4.02 6.60 -14.08
N ASP A 102 3.31 5.60 -13.55
CA ASP A 102 1.90 5.73 -13.21
C ASP A 102 1.73 6.44 -11.85
N ASP A 103 1.39 7.64 -11.92
CA ASP A 103 1.10 8.73 -11.00
C ASP A 103 1.29 8.53 -9.49
N PHE A 104 0.53 7.75 -8.77
CA PHE A 104 0.62 7.68 -7.30
C PHE A 104 1.01 6.30 -6.79
N GLN A 105 0.79 5.28 -7.58
CA GLN A 105 0.87 3.88 -7.17
C GLN A 105 2.31 3.39 -6.97
N SER A 106 3.26 3.96 -7.70
CA SER A 106 4.65 3.49 -7.72
C SER A 106 5.61 4.32 -6.88
N LYS A 107 5.25 5.58 -6.55
CA LYS A 107 6.18 6.55 -5.92
C LYS A 107 6.28 6.40 -4.41
N GLY A 108 5.49 5.54 -3.80
CA GLY A 108 5.44 5.36 -2.35
C GLY A 108 4.59 6.42 -1.63
N PHE A 109 4.03 6.03 -0.49
CA PHE A 109 3.25 6.90 0.39
C PHE A 109 3.94 7.00 1.75
N PRO A 110 4.09 8.20 2.29
CA PRO A 110 3.66 9.53 1.85
C PRO A 110 4.43 10.05 0.61
N SER A 111 3.70 10.45 -0.45
CA SER A 111 4.28 10.87 -1.74
C SER A 111 4.71 12.34 -1.73
N LEU A 112 5.97 12.62 -2.11
CA LEU A 112 6.48 13.99 -2.25
C LEU A 112 5.66 14.82 -3.26
N SER A 113 5.19 14.21 -4.36
CA SER A 113 4.38 14.93 -5.35
C SER A 113 3.03 15.37 -4.79
N ILE A 114 2.39 14.52 -3.99
CA ILE A 114 1.11 14.86 -3.32
C ILE A 114 1.33 15.93 -2.25
N LEU A 115 2.38 15.80 -1.43
CA LEU A 115 2.73 16.78 -0.40
C LEU A 115 2.92 18.17 -1.02
N LYS A 116 3.70 18.26 -2.11
CA LYS A 116 3.89 19.51 -2.88
C LYS A 116 2.58 20.04 -3.46
N HIS A 117 1.76 19.18 -4.06
CA HIS A 117 0.48 19.59 -4.65
C HIS A 117 -0.49 20.16 -3.61
N LEU A 118 -0.49 19.60 -2.42
CA LEU A 118 -1.35 20.04 -1.31
C LEU A 118 -0.71 21.14 -0.45
N ASN A 119 0.46 21.68 -0.83
CA ASN A 119 1.22 22.68 -0.07
C ASN A 119 1.50 22.27 1.39
N ILE A 120 1.78 20.98 1.62
CA ILE A 120 2.12 20.44 2.94
C ILE A 120 3.63 20.56 3.17
N ASP A 121 4.05 21.09 4.32
CA ASP A 121 5.46 21.16 4.69
C ASP A 121 6.02 19.75 4.94
N TYR A 122 6.68 19.21 3.94
CA TYR A 122 7.27 17.86 3.96
C TYR A 122 8.63 17.78 4.68
N PHE A 123 9.12 18.89 5.21
CA PHE A 123 10.31 18.92 6.08
C PHE A 123 9.93 18.72 7.55
N LYS A 124 8.65 18.88 7.91
CA LYS A 124 8.14 18.67 9.27
C LYS A 124 7.35 17.37 9.36
N PHE A 125 7.85 16.42 10.15
CA PHE A 125 7.19 15.13 10.37
C PHE A 125 5.74 15.29 10.86
N SER A 126 5.50 16.22 11.80
CA SER A 126 4.16 16.51 12.32
C SER A 126 3.17 16.95 11.24
N GLU A 127 3.61 17.75 10.25
CA GLU A 127 2.75 18.21 9.16
C GLU A 127 2.43 17.06 8.18
N VAL A 128 3.39 16.17 7.91
CA VAL A 128 3.14 14.98 7.08
C VAL A 128 2.14 14.05 7.75
N VAL A 129 2.35 13.76 9.05
CA VAL A 129 1.47 12.89 9.86
C VAL A 129 0.05 13.43 9.94
N LYS A 130 -0.11 14.71 10.24
CA LYS A 130 -1.40 15.41 10.33
C LYS A 130 -2.22 15.29 9.04
N ASN A 131 -1.56 15.18 7.91
CA ASN A 131 -2.17 15.19 6.59
C ASN A 131 -2.23 13.81 5.90
N TRP A 132 -1.95 12.71 6.61
CA TRP A 132 -2.01 11.36 6.02
C TRP A 132 -3.37 11.06 5.38
N GLU A 133 -4.47 11.30 6.09
CA GLU A 133 -5.81 11.05 5.53
C GLU A 133 -6.17 12.00 4.39
N LEU A 134 -5.77 13.28 4.47
CA LEU A 134 -5.98 14.24 3.38
C LEU A 134 -5.29 13.82 2.09
N MET A 135 -4.05 13.31 2.18
CA MET A 135 -3.33 12.77 1.02
C MET A 135 -4.05 11.54 0.43
N GLN A 136 -4.62 10.69 1.27
CA GLN A 136 -5.39 9.51 0.83
C GLN A 136 -6.72 9.91 0.21
N ASP A 137 -7.41 10.90 0.78
CA ASP A 137 -8.62 11.49 0.18
C ASP A 137 -8.30 12.01 -1.23
N PHE A 138 -7.15 12.67 -1.41
CA PHE A 138 -6.68 13.14 -2.71
C PHE A 138 -6.42 12.01 -3.71
N ILE A 139 -5.77 10.92 -3.29
CA ILE A 139 -5.57 9.72 -4.11
C ILE A 139 -6.90 9.13 -4.57
N ASN A 140 -7.89 9.11 -3.68
CA ASN A 140 -9.20 8.51 -3.93
C ASN A 140 -10.14 9.38 -4.80
N LEU A 141 -9.72 10.58 -5.23
CA LEU A 141 -10.52 11.44 -6.12
C LEU A 141 -10.67 10.89 -7.55
N ASN A 142 -9.83 9.95 -7.95
CA ASN A 142 -9.81 9.43 -9.32
C ASN A 142 -10.92 8.42 -9.65
N ASN A 143 -11.79 8.11 -8.70
CA ASN A 143 -12.89 7.15 -8.82
C ASN A 143 -12.48 5.73 -9.25
N LYS A 144 -11.31 5.28 -8.79
CA LYS A 144 -10.76 3.94 -9.06
C LYS A 144 -10.19 3.33 -7.78
N THR A 145 -10.09 2.01 -7.74
CA THR A 145 -9.26 1.33 -6.76
C THR A 145 -7.79 1.63 -7.04
N ASN A 146 -7.08 2.06 -6.01
CA ASN A 146 -5.69 2.49 -6.10
C ASN A 146 -4.77 1.51 -5.36
N PHE A 147 -3.84 0.88 -6.08
CA PHE A 147 -2.75 0.13 -5.45
C PHE A 147 -1.65 1.09 -5.04
N VAL A 148 -1.41 1.26 -3.74
CA VAL A 148 -0.45 2.26 -3.23
C VAL A 148 0.67 1.57 -2.46
N LYS A 149 1.91 1.74 -2.92
CA LYS A 149 3.11 1.28 -2.20
C LYS A 149 3.26 2.07 -0.91
N THR A 150 3.59 1.37 0.18
CA THR A 150 4.06 2.02 1.40
C THR A 150 5.08 1.17 2.14
N HIS A 151 6.01 1.85 2.84
CA HIS A 151 6.86 1.29 3.88
C HIS A 151 6.52 1.88 5.25
N ASN A 152 5.40 2.62 5.36
CA ASN A 152 4.98 3.17 6.64
C ASN A 152 4.34 2.08 7.52
N SER A 153 4.66 2.10 8.80
CA SER A 153 3.95 1.31 9.80
C SER A 153 2.48 1.70 9.86
N MET A 154 1.60 0.73 10.16
CA MET A 154 0.18 0.97 10.40
C MET A 154 0.01 1.51 11.83
N CYS A 155 0.16 2.80 12.02
CA CYS A 155 0.28 3.43 13.32
C CYS A 155 -0.70 4.58 13.54
N THR A 156 -0.77 5.02 14.78
CA THR A 156 -1.45 6.26 15.19
C THR A 156 -0.45 7.12 15.95
N ILE A 157 -0.31 8.39 15.57
CA ILE A 157 0.58 9.35 16.21
C ILE A 157 -0.26 10.51 16.74
N GLY A 158 -0.36 10.61 18.06
CA GLY A 158 -1.32 11.53 18.70
C GLY A 158 -2.75 11.22 18.21
N PRO A 159 -3.50 12.20 17.68
CA PRO A 159 -4.84 11.99 17.17
C PRO A 159 -4.85 11.47 15.71
N TYR A 160 -3.70 11.37 15.03
CA TYR A 160 -3.61 11.10 13.60
C TYR A 160 -3.35 9.63 13.34
N LYS A 161 -4.29 8.98 12.65
CA LYS A 161 -4.16 7.59 12.17
C LYS A 161 -3.48 7.58 10.81
N PHE A 162 -2.61 6.58 10.57
CA PHE A 162 -2.01 6.40 9.25
C PHE A 162 -3.09 6.27 8.16
N THR A 163 -4.14 5.49 8.44
CA THR A 163 -5.30 5.34 7.56
C THR A 163 -6.55 4.95 8.35
N SER A 164 -7.70 4.98 7.68
CA SER A 164 -8.99 4.52 8.22
C SER A 164 -9.72 3.64 7.21
N SER A 165 -10.79 2.96 7.67
CA SER A 165 -11.67 2.16 6.81
C SER A 165 -12.36 2.98 5.71
N ARG A 166 -12.40 4.31 5.86
CA ARG A 166 -12.93 5.22 4.83
C ARG A 166 -12.02 5.27 3.60
N ASN A 167 -10.71 5.17 3.79
CA ASN A 167 -9.71 5.32 2.73
C ASN A 167 -9.09 4.00 2.29
N THR A 168 -9.23 2.93 3.08
CA THR A 168 -8.58 1.64 2.86
C THR A 168 -9.58 0.53 2.58
N LEU A 169 -9.51 -0.05 1.38
CA LEU A 169 -10.26 -1.26 1.03
C LEU A 169 -9.62 -2.50 1.64
N GLY A 170 -8.29 -2.59 1.61
CA GLY A 170 -7.51 -3.68 2.15
C GLY A 170 -6.01 -3.46 1.98
N GLY A 171 -5.23 -4.52 2.19
CA GLY A 171 -3.79 -4.45 1.96
C GLY A 171 -3.13 -5.81 1.79
N ILE A 172 -2.02 -5.82 1.07
CA ILE A 172 -1.10 -6.96 0.95
C ILE A 172 0.17 -6.54 1.67
N TYR A 173 0.49 -7.24 2.75
CA TYR A 173 1.68 -7.00 3.53
C TYR A 173 2.73 -8.08 3.24
N LEU A 174 3.89 -7.67 2.73
CA LEU A 174 5.00 -8.57 2.47
C LEU A 174 5.96 -8.58 3.65
N ILE A 175 6.23 -9.77 4.16
CA ILE A 175 7.24 -10.02 5.20
C ILE A 175 8.36 -10.88 4.64
N ARG A 176 9.57 -10.73 5.18
CA ARG A 176 10.76 -11.51 4.82
C ARG A 176 11.61 -11.77 6.05
N ASP A 177 12.37 -12.87 6.07
CA ASP A 177 13.35 -13.19 7.11
C ASP A 177 14.21 -11.96 7.42
N PRO A 178 14.23 -11.45 8.67
CA PRO A 178 14.95 -10.24 9.03
C PRO A 178 16.45 -10.32 8.78
N ARG A 179 17.04 -11.54 8.78
CA ARG A 179 18.45 -11.76 8.44
C ARG A 179 18.72 -11.47 6.96
N ASP A 180 17.83 -11.91 6.05
CA ASP A 180 17.91 -11.59 4.63
C ASP A 180 17.55 -10.13 4.34
N VAL A 181 16.61 -9.53 5.13
CA VAL A 181 16.29 -8.10 5.06
C VAL A 181 17.54 -7.29 5.42
N LEU A 182 18.22 -7.60 6.53
CA LEU A 182 19.42 -6.89 6.95
C LEU A 182 20.46 -6.85 5.84
N VAL A 183 20.80 -7.99 5.27
CA VAL A 183 21.76 -8.09 4.16
C VAL A 183 21.35 -7.23 2.98
N SER A 184 20.08 -7.34 2.55
CA SER A 184 19.60 -6.61 1.40
C SER A 184 19.47 -5.11 1.64
N TYR A 185 19.13 -4.71 2.87
CA TYR A 185 18.94 -3.30 3.24
C TYR A 185 20.26 -2.59 3.42
N SER A 186 21.25 -3.21 4.06
CA SER A 186 22.61 -2.73 4.19
C SER A 186 23.20 -2.36 2.81
N HIS A 187 23.15 -3.28 1.85
CA HIS A 187 23.60 -2.98 0.47
C HIS A 187 22.83 -1.82 -0.16
N HIS A 188 21.51 -1.74 0.08
CA HIS A 188 20.64 -0.71 -0.52
C HIS A 188 20.95 0.70 0.00
N VAL A 189 21.17 0.83 1.31
CA VAL A 189 21.45 2.12 1.95
C VAL A 189 22.94 2.45 2.00
N GLY A 190 23.81 1.44 1.79
CA GLY A 190 25.27 1.59 1.81
C GLY A 190 25.81 1.75 3.24
N LEU A 191 25.21 1.06 4.20
CA LEU A 191 25.65 1.00 5.59
C LEU A 191 26.21 -0.39 5.91
N ASP A 192 27.04 -0.50 6.94
CA ASP A 192 27.47 -1.79 7.46
C ASP A 192 26.32 -2.54 8.14
N TYR A 193 26.51 -3.85 8.39
CA TYR A 193 25.47 -4.69 8.96
C TYR A 193 25.10 -4.34 10.41
N GLN A 194 26.06 -3.88 11.23
CA GLN A 194 25.78 -3.52 12.62
C GLN A 194 24.92 -2.27 12.69
N THR A 195 25.29 -1.22 11.97
CA THR A 195 24.51 0.03 11.87
C THR A 195 23.11 -0.22 11.28
N THR A 196 23.03 -1.09 10.26
CA THR A 196 21.73 -1.46 9.67
C THR A 196 20.85 -2.23 10.67
N LEU A 197 21.43 -3.10 11.52
CA LEU A 197 20.68 -3.79 12.58
C LEU A 197 20.16 -2.80 13.63
N GLU A 198 20.93 -1.79 13.98
CA GLU A 198 20.52 -0.74 14.91
C GLU A 198 19.30 0.01 14.34
N HIS A 199 19.32 0.42 13.07
CA HIS A 199 18.18 1.00 12.40
C HIS A 199 16.96 0.08 12.38
N MET A 200 17.14 -1.21 12.02
CA MET A 200 16.06 -2.19 12.01
C MET A 200 15.50 -2.51 13.39
N SER A 201 16.22 -2.16 14.44
CA SER A 201 15.85 -2.40 15.85
C SER A 201 15.22 -1.21 16.53
N SER A 202 15.25 -0.02 15.89
CA SER A 202 14.74 1.23 16.47
C SER A 202 13.25 1.40 16.15
N SER A 203 12.44 1.65 17.18
CA SER A 203 11.02 1.96 17.03
C SER A 203 10.77 3.36 16.44
N ASP A 204 11.74 4.27 16.54
CA ASP A 204 11.68 5.63 16.02
C ASP A 204 12.31 5.77 14.61
N ASN A 205 12.58 4.65 13.95
CA ASN A 205 13.19 4.66 12.63
C ASN A 205 12.22 5.21 11.59
N TYR A 206 12.65 6.25 10.88
CA TYR A 206 11.92 6.82 9.75
C TYR A 206 12.83 7.04 8.53
N GLU A 207 12.24 7.01 7.36
CA GLU A 207 12.93 7.13 6.08
C GLU A 207 12.38 8.30 5.26
N SER A 208 13.28 9.00 4.56
CA SER A 208 12.93 9.97 3.53
C SER A 208 13.78 9.75 2.29
N THR A 209 13.14 9.67 1.15
CA THR A 209 13.79 9.49 -0.16
C THR A 209 13.49 10.67 -1.09
N THR A 210 13.90 10.55 -2.34
CA THR A 210 13.56 11.53 -3.39
C THR A 210 12.09 11.51 -3.80
N THR A 211 11.36 10.43 -3.49
CA THR A 211 9.98 10.23 -3.94
C THR A 211 8.95 10.20 -2.81
N HIS A 212 9.33 9.81 -1.60
CA HIS A 212 8.48 9.81 -0.42
C HIS A 212 9.19 10.41 0.79
N LYS A 213 8.43 10.96 1.72
CA LYS A 213 8.94 11.74 2.84
C LYS A 213 8.33 11.29 4.16
N MET A 214 9.18 11.30 5.21
CA MET A 214 8.76 11.07 6.58
C MET A 214 7.95 9.77 6.75
N THR A 215 8.45 8.67 6.13
CA THR A 215 7.87 7.33 6.28
C THR A 215 8.33 6.73 7.59
N LEU A 216 7.43 6.52 8.52
CA LEU A 216 7.74 5.86 9.79
C LEU A 216 7.84 4.34 9.58
N LEU A 217 9.05 3.81 9.69
CA LEU A 217 9.29 2.36 9.59
C LEU A 217 9.05 1.68 10.93
N GLY A 218 9.57 2.25 12.02
CA GLY A 218 9.74 1.56 13.28
C GLY A 218 10.74 0.42 13.17
N SER A 219 10.81 -0.45 14.17
CA SER A 219 11.60 -1.68 14.06
C SER A 219 10.94 -2.68 13.10
N TRP A 220 11.71 -3.68 12.63
CA TRP A 220 11.16 -4.75 11.78
C TRP A 220 9.98 -5.47 12.46
N ALA A 221 10.07 -5.73 13.77
CA ALA A 221 9.02 -6.37 14.54
C ALA A 221 7.79 -5.44 14.72
N ASP A 222 8.01 -4.16 15.08
CA ASP A 222 6.91 -3.20 15.24
C ASP A 222 6.15 -3.00 13.94
N HIS A 223 6.88 -2.91 12.83
CA HIS A 223 6.31 -2.78 11.50
C HIS A 223 5.39 -3.95 11.16
N TYR A 224 5.87 -5.19 11.36
CA TYR A 224 5.06 -6.40 11.15
C TYR A 224 3.83 -6.40 12.04
N ASN A 225 4.02 -6.19 13.35
CA ASN A 225 2.94 -6.20 14.32
C ASN A 225 1.89 -5.12 14.05
N SER A 226 2.29 -3.95 13.55
CA SER A 226 1.38 -2.86 13.23
C SER A 226 0.39 -3.26 12.11
N TRP A 227 0.87 -3.88 11.04
CA TRP A 227 0.05 -4.35 9.93
C TRP A 227 -0.78 -5.58 10.28
N LYS A 228 -0.21 -6.55 10.98
CA LYS A 228 -0.89 -7.76 11.45
C LYS A 228 -2.08 -7.44 12.35
N ASN A 229 -1.93 -6.46 13.22
CA ASN A 229 -2.95 -6.10 14.21
C ASN A 229 -3.99 -5.10 13.70
N TYR A 230 -3.88 -4.62 12.47
CA TYR A 230 -4.89 -3.74 11.88
C TYR A 230 -6.19 -4.50 11.61
N LYS A 231 -7.31 -4.04 12.19
CA LYS A 231 -8.60 -4.75 12.15
C LYS A 231 -9.68 -4.03 11.34
N SER A 232 -9.42 -2.78 10.92
CA SER A 232 -10.45 -1.99 10.21
C SER A 232 -10.65 -2.40 8.75
N SER A 233 -9.70 -3.14 8.17
CA SER A 233 -9.79 -3.71 6.82
C SER A 233 -8.99 -5.01 6.76
N LYS A 234 -9.31 -5.88 5.78
CA LYS A 234 -8.63 -7.16 5.61
C LYS A 234 -7.20 -6.94 5.12
N ILE A 235 -6.22 -7.53 5.79
CA ILE A 235 -4.80 -7.53 5.39
C ILE A 235 -4.37 -8.95 5.07
N LEU A 236 -3.86 -9.17 3.86
CA LEU A 236 -3.23 -10.42 3.44
C LEU A 236 -1.74 -10.36 3.73
N ILE A 237 -1.23 -11.23 4.59
CA ILE A 237 0.19 -11.37 4.88
C ILE A 237 0.79 -12.46 3.97
N ILE A 238 1.86 -12.11 3.26
CA ILE A 238 2.60 -12.99 2.34
C ILE A 238 4.08 -12.98 2.71
N LYS A 239 4.68 -14.15 2.83
CA LYS A 239 6.14 -14.28 3.02
C LYS A 239 6.83 -14.17 1.66
N TYR A 240 7.94 -13.45 1.61
CA TYR A 240 8.80 -13.39 0.43
C TYR A 240 9.30 -14.78 0.02
N GLU A 241 9.57 -15.61 1.01
CA GLU A 241 10.01 -16.99 0.85
C GLU A 241 8.98 -17.80 0.05
N ASP A 242 7.68 -17.65 0.35
CA ASP A 242 6.61 -18.32 -0.39
C ASP A 242 6.55 -17.82 -1.84
N MET A 243 6.77 -16.51 -2.08
CA MET A 243 6.84 -15.98 -3.45
C MET A 243 7.97 -16.62 -4.26
N VAL A 244 9.08 -16.99 -3.62
CA VAL A 244 10.24 -17.63 -4.27
C VAL A 244 10.03 -19.13 -4.44
N LEU A 245 9.55 -19.82 -3.41
CA LEU A 245 9.45 -21.28 -3.37
C LEU A 245 8.23 -21.83 -4.10
N ASP A 246 7.10 -21.16 -3.98
CA ASP A 246 5.83 -21.53 -4.63
C ASP A 246 5.20 -20.30 -5.31
N THR A 247 5.91 -19.83 -6.31
CA THR A 247 5.58 -18.56 -6.98
C THR A 247 4.15 -18.54 -7.53
N PHE A 248 3.76 -19.57 -8.29
CA PHE A 248 2.44 -19.58 -8.93
C PHE A 248 1.30 -19.55 -7.92
N ASN A 249 1.31 -20.44 -6.94
CA ASN A 249 0.23 -20.52 -5.95
C ASN A 249 0.20 -19.30 -5.02
N THR A 250 1.36 -18.72 -4.70
CA THR A 250 1.44 -17.49 -3.91
C THR A 250 0.80 -16.32 -4.65
N PHE A 251 1.10 -16.12 -5.93
CA PHE A 251 0.46 -15.06 -6.71
C PHE A 251 -1.02 -15.35 -7.00
N LEU A 252 -1.41 -16.60 -7.18
CA LEU A 252 -2.82 -16.99 -7.24
C LEU A 252 -3.57 -16.67 -5.94
N LYS A 253 -2.96 -16.92 -4.77
CA LYS A 253 -3.50 -16.53 -3.46
C LYS A 253 -3.70 -15.03 -3.36
N ILE A 254 -2.75 -14.23 -3.84
CA ILE A 254 -2.87 -12.76 -3.90
C ILE A 254 -4.05 -12.34 -4.77
N LEU A 255 -4.21 -12.93 -5.96
CA LEU A 255 -5.31 -12.59 -6.86
C LEU A 255 -6.67 -13.05 -6.31
N LYS A 256 -6.74 -14.19 -5.62
CA LYS A 256 -7.96 -14.61 -4.91
C LYS A 256 -8.36 -13.59 -3.85
N TYR A 257 -7.40 -13.12 -3.06
CA TYR A 257 -7.65 -12.05 -2.10
C TYR A 257 -8.15 -10.76 -2.77
N LEU A 258 -7.54 -10.35 -3.89
CA LEU A 258 -7.98 -9.18 -4.65
C LEU A 258 -9.39 -9.39 -5.26
N SER A 259 -9.72 -10.61 -5.70
CA SER A 259 -11.06 -10.95 -6.18
C SER A 259 -12.12 -10.82 -5.07
N GLU A 260 -11.77 -11.16 -3.83
CA GLU A 260 -12.69 -11.05 -2.68
C GLU A 260 -12.97 -9.59 -2.27
N ILE A 261 -12.01 -8.67 -2.44
CA ILE A 261 -12.15 -7.29 -1.96
C ILE A 261 -12.45 -6.26 -3.07
N ASP A 262 -12.10 -6.56 -4.32
CA ASP A 262 -12.18 -5.61 -5.46
C ASP A 262 -12.64 -6.28 -6.76
N ASP A 263 -13.26 -7.43 -6.68
CA ASP A 263 -13.83 -8.18 -7.83
C ASP A 263 -12.81 -8.44 -8.96
N ALA A 264 -11.50 -8.55 -8.64
CA ALA A 264 -10.46 -8.82 -9.62
C ALA A 264 -10.68 -10.18 -10.31
N ILE A 265 -10.66 -10.18 -11.64
CA ILE A 265 -10.83 -11.40 -12.43
C ILE A 265 -9.55 -12.25 -12.35
N ILE A 266 -9.69 -13.55 -12.06
CA ILE A 266 -8.59 -14.50 -12.01
C ILE A 266 -8.45 -15.19 -13.38
N ASP A 267 -7.27 -15.08 -13.96
CA ASP A 267 -6.91 -15.72 -15.24
C ASP A 267 -5.53 -16.37 -15.12
N GLU A 268 -5.48 -17.68 -15.08
CA GLU A 268 -4.23 -18.43 -14.91
C GLU A 268 -3.23 -18.22 -16.04
N ASN A 269 -3.69 -18.01 -17.27
CA ASN A 269 -2.80 -17.74 -18.39
C ASN A 269 -2.12 -16.37 -18.24
N LYS A 270 -2.88 -15.38 -17.76
CA LYS A 270 -2.32 -14.07 -17.37
C LYS A 270 -1.32 -14.21 -16.23
N ILE A 271 -1.60 -15.04 -15.20
CA ILE A 271 -0.64 -15.32 -14.13
C ILE A 271 0.65 -15.85 -14.71
N LYS A 272 0.61 -16.93 -15.50
CA LYS A 272 1.78 -17.57 -16.11
C LYS A 272 2.58 -16.59 -16.98
N ARG A 273 1.89 -15.78 -17.79
CA ARG A 273 2.52 -14.73 -18.60
C ARG A 273 3.21 -13.68 -17.74
N SER A 274 2.55 -13.17 -16.71
CA SER A 274 3.08 -12.12 -15.85
C SER A 274 4.27 -12.62 -15.04
N LEU A 275 4.24 -13.85 -14.54
CA LEU A 275 5.37 -14.48 -13.86
C LEU A 275 6.58 -14.62 -14.82
N LYS A 276 6.36 -15.00 -16.07
CA LYS A 276 7.43 -15.04 -17.09
C LYS A 276 8.01 -13.66 -17.37
N GLN A 277 7.16 -12.63 -17.45
CA GLN A 277 7.59 -11.25 -17.69
C GLN A 277 8.36 -10.65 -16.52
N THR A 278 8.00 -11.03 -15.31
CA THR A 278 8.59 -10.50 -14.06
C THR A 278 9.53 -11.49 -13.37
N ALA A 279 9.98 -12.53 -14.07
CA ALA A 279 10.98 -13.46 -13.58
C ALA A 279 12.27 -12.72 -13.21
N PHE A 280 12.87 -13.08 -12.05
CA PHE A 280 14.04 -12.38 -11.48
C PHE A 280 15.18 -12.17 -12.52
N GLY A 281 15.57 -13.21 -13.23
CA GLY A 281 16.64 -13.11 -14.23
C GLY A 281 16.31 -12.17 -15.40
N ARG A 282 15.02 -12.04 -15.77
CA ARG A 282 14.58 -11.06 -16.77
C ARG A 282 14.66 -9.64 -16.25
N LEU A 283 14.16 -9.41 -15.03
CA LEU A 283 14.22 -8.09 -14.38
C LEU A 283 15.66 -7.63 -14.20
N GLN A 284 16.56 -8.52 -13.76
CA GLN A 284 17.98 -8.22 -13.62
C GLN A 284 18.64 -7.87 -14.96
N LYS A 285 18.32 -8.61 -16.04
CA LYS A 285 18.81 -8.27 -17.38
C LYS A 285 18.32 -6.92 -17.87
N MET A 286 17.05 -6.60 -17.60
CA MET A 286 16.47 -5.30 -17.94
C MET A 286 17.15 -4.17 -17.14
N GLU A 287 17.38 -4.36 -15.85
CA GLU A 287 18.10 -3.39 -15.00
C GLU A 287 19.51 -3.13 -15.50
N LYS A 288 20.27 -4.20 -15.85
CA LYS A 288 21.62 -4.07 -16.42
C LYS A 288 21.65 -3.27 -17.72
N LYS A 289 20.60 -3.39 -18.55
CA LYS A 289 20.51 -2.71 -19.85
C LYS A 289 20.11 -1.24 -19.74
N GLN A 290 19.21 -0.91 -18.83
CA GLN A 290 18.55 0.41 -18.82
C GLN A 290 18.57 1.10 -17.45
N GLY A 291 19.19 0.48 -16.43
CA GLY A 291 19.17 0.97 -15.05
C GLY A 291 17.83 0.76 -14.37
N PHE A 292 17.79 1.06 -13.07
CA PHE A 292 16.56 1.06 -12.29
C PHE A 292 16.60 2.12 -11.18
N ILE A 293 15.59 2.98 -11.13
CA ILE A 293 15.58 4.16 -10.25
C ILE A 293 15.53 3.81 -8.76
N GLU A 294 14.96 2.66 -8.39
CA GLU A 294 14.88 2.21 -6.98
C GLU A 294 16.16 1.51 -6.50
N LYS A 295 17.22 1.51 -7.28
CA LYS A 295 18.47 0.81 -6.99
C LYS A 295 19.12 1.22 -5.66
N GLY A 296 18.97 2.46 -5.23
CA GLY A 296 19.64 2.98 -4.06
C GLY A 296 21.16 3.09 -4.29
N LYS A 297 21.97 2.75 -3.27
CA LYS A 297 23.43 2.73 -3.35
C LYS A 297 23.99 1.38 -3.84
N SER A 298 23.15 0.36 -4.00
CA SER A 298 23.58 -0.94 -4.54
C SER A 298 24.04 -0.83 -5.98
N GLU A 299 24.91 -1.73 -6.42
CA GLU A 299 25.27 -1.89 -7.84
C GLU A 299 24.07 -2.28 -8.68
N LEU A 300 23.27 -3.25 -8.20
CA LEU A 300 22.01 -3.69 -8.78
C LEU A 300 20.93 -3.78 -7.71
N PHE A 301 19.70 -3.39 -8.05
CA PHE A 301 18.53 -3.62 -7.20
C PHE A 301 18.18 -5.12 -7.13
N PHE A 302 18.13 -5.77 -8.31
CA PHE A 302 17.92 -7.21 -8.44
C PHE A 302 19.23 -7.97 -8.24
N ARG A 303 19.74 -7.99 -6.98
CA ARG A 303 21.07 -8.52 -6.63
C ARG A 303 21.11 -10.06 -6.70
N LYS A 304 20.36 -10.75 -5.88
CA LYS A 304 20.38 -12.22 -5.76
C LYS A 304 19.05 -12.92 -6.02
N GLY A 305 17.91 -12.35 -5.57
CA GLY A 305 16.58 -12.91 -5.73
C GLY A 305 16.38 -14.29 -5.08
N LYS A 306 17.12 -14.56 -4.00
CA LYS A 306 17.14 -15.84 -3.29
C LYS A 306 16.82 -15.64 -1.82
N THR A 307 16.34 -16.69 -1.17
CA THR A 307 16.16 -16.79 0.28
C THR A 307 17.37 -17.43 0.93
N GLY A 308 17.64 -17.11 2.20
CA GLY A 308 18.74 -17.70 2.96
C GLY A 308 20.14 -17.21 2.56
N ALA A 309 20.24 -16.10 1.81
CA ALA A 309 21.53 -15.52 1.43
C ALA A 309 22.35 -15.05 2.64
N TRP A 310 21.68 -14.72 3.74
CA TRP A 310 22.28 -14.33 4.99
C TRP A 310 23.25 -15.37 5.57
N LYS A 311 23.03 -16.67 5.33
CA LYS A 311 23.88 -17.76 5.81
C LYS A 311 25.35 -17.66 5.36
N ASN A 312 25.57 -17.02 4.20
CA ASN A 312 26.90 -16.84 3.61
C ASN A 312 27.46 -15.41 3.79
N GLU A 313 26.66 -14.49 4.32
CA GLU A 313 27.04 -13.06 4.39
C GLU A 313 27.12 -12.54 5.83
N LEU A 314 26.34 -13.12 6.76
CA LEU A 314 26.37 -12.69 8.17
C LEU A 314 27.28 -13.59 9.01
N SER A 315 27.96 -12.98 9.98
CA SER A 315 28.62 -13.74 11.02
C SER A 315 27.60 -14.45 11.91
N VAL A 316 28.03 -15.55 12.55
CA VAL A 316 27.22 -16.30 13.53
C VAL A 316 26.74 -15.39 14.66
N ASP A 317 27.61 -14.50 15.16
CA ASP A 317 27.31 -13.58 16.25
C ASP A 317 26.18 -12.59 15.83
N LEU A 318 26.30 -12.01 14.64
CA LEU A 318 25.30 -11.06 14.13
C LEU A 318 23.94 -11.74 13.88
N SER A 319 23.95 -12.95 13.33
CA SER A 319 22.73 -13.75 13.16
C SER A 319 22.04 -14.02 14.50
N LYS A 320 22.78 -14.40 15.54
CA LYS A 320 22.25 -14.60 16.89
C LYS A 320 21.69 -13.31 17.50
N LYS A 321 22.32 -12.15 17.25
CA LYS A 321 21.78 -10.85 17.70
C LYS A 321 20.42 -10.56 17.08
N ILE A 322 20.26 -10.80 15.77
CA ILE A 322 18.99 -10.63 15.06
C ILE A 322 17.92 -11.59 15.61
N GLU A 323 18.26 -12.87 15.75
CA GLU A 323 17.39 -13.92 16.27
C GLU A 323 16.93 -13.61 17.69
N LYS A 324 17.84 -13.13 18.56
CA LYS A 324 17.49 -12.68 19.92
C LYS A 324 16.58 -11.46 19.89
N LYS A 325 16.87 -10.45 19.02
CA LYS A 325 16.12 -9.18 18.96
C LYS A 325 14.69 -9.37 18.48
N PHE A 326 14.49 -10.23 17.47
CA PHE A 326 13.21 -10.45 16.80
C PHE A 326 12.63 -11.86 17.05
N ASN A 327 13.06 -12.51 18.14
CA ASN A 327 12.76 -13.92 18.44
C ASN A 327 11.28 -14.26 18.32
N LYS A 328 10.41 -13.47 18.97
CA LYS A 328 8.98 -13.71 19.03
C LYS A 328 8.34 -13.78 17.63
N GLU A 329 8.60 -12.78 16.80
CA GLU A 329 8.04 -12.68 15.47
C GLU A 329 8.68 -13.69 14.51
N MET A 330 9.96 -14.00 14.70
CA MET A 330 10.65 -15.02 13.90
C MET A 330 10.12 -16.43 14.17
N VAL A 331 9.85 -16.77 15.44
CA VAL A 331 9.21 -18.05 15.82
C VAL A 331 7.79 -18.10 15.25
N GLU A 332 6.99 -17.06 15.43
CA GLU A 332 5.63 -16.98 14.91
C GLU A 332 5.58 -17.19 13.38
N LEU A 333 6.55 -16.62 12.67
CA LEU A 333 6.65 -16.70 11.22
C LEU A 333 7.37 -17.98 10.73
N GLY A 334 7.89 -18.82 11.63
CA GLY A 334 8.61 -20.04 11.27
C GLY A 334 9.97 -19.78 10.60
N TYR A 335 10.66 -18.73 11.02
CA TYR A 335 12.05 -18.44 10.66
C TYR A 335 13.06 -19.04 11.66
N LEU A 336 12.57 -19.44 12.85
CA LEU A 336 13.26 -20.19 13.90
C LEU A 336 12.51 -21.46 14.22
#